data_46a6f5823e7a38c18f47e20081b96873
#
_entry.id   46a6f5823e7a38c18f47e20081b96873
#
_cell.length_a   1.000
_cell.length_b   1.000
_cell.length_c   1.000
_cell.angle_alpha   90.00
_cell.angle_beta   90.00
_cell.angle_gamma   90.00
#
_symmetry.space_group_name_H-M   'P 1'
#
loop_
_entity.id
_entity.type
_entity.pdbx_description
1 polymer ?
#
loop_
_entity_poly.entity_id
_entity_poly.type
_entity_poly.pdbx_seq_one_letter_code
_entity_poly.pdbx_strand_id
1 'polypeptide(L)'
;MLLFNNFPKVSPNSMIARLFLAFLSTAGLFYVNILPALVNGLITALGFSNQQAGSVASANLYGAALGALLIVFLIRRLNWQLMALLFLFGLIAIDTVSIYVTHATTMIGLRFLDGFVGGMLVGTGFSVIARTVQPDRTFGVLLFVQFGLGGLGVMMLPGLVDIFGTKALFLALIAFSTVTLLMLPFLPAYQVDEVALAERKLAMGKLKVVPLVLTLFAIFLFQAANNALYAYIIGLGEFFGQHGAIVTTTLGVAAWLGLVGAGLVVLISDRFGYLKVLLGGMLVTIVGTWAFLHSDIGWVWITANCLIGITWAYTISYLLGLTSRFDATGQMAAMGGFASKMGLASGPAIAAALLGENNYSLITWAAVAGLVLSLLIVIYPATLQDRT
;
A
#
# COMPACT_ATOMS: atom_id res chain seq x y z
N MET A 1 16.29 16.94 22.69
CA MET A 1 16.24 16.04 23.87
C MET A 1 15.59 14.74 23.42
N LEU A 2 16.25 13.58 23.56
CA LEU A 2 15.69 12.28 23.12
C LEU A 2 14.63 11.85 24.13
N LEU A 3 13.42 11.58 23.64
CA LEU A 3 12.24 11.30 24.47
C LEU A 3 12.40 10.04 25.36
N PHE A 4 13.25 9.10 24.94
CA PHE A 4 13.39 7.76 25.57
C PHE A 4 14.84 7.46 25.97
N ASN A 5 15.57 8.43 26.55
CA ASN A 5 16.98 8.24 26.90
C ASN A 5 17.24 7.14 27.94
N ASN A 6 16.27 6.85 28.79
CA ASN A 6 16.41 5.85 29.87
C ASN A 6 16.15 4.41 29.41
N PHE A 7 15.73 4.19 28.16
CA PHE A 7 15.49 2.84 27.63
C PHE A 7 16.74 2.30 26.93
N PRO A 8 17.04 1.00 27.07
CA PRO A 8 18.13 0.37 26.34
C PRO A 8 17.86 0.46 24.84
N LYS A 9 18.88 0.87 24.06
CA LYS A 9 18.74 1.04 22.62
C LYS A 9 19.30 -0.17 21.88
N VAL A 10 18.54 -0.64 20.87
CA VAL A 10 19.06 -1.63 19.93
C VAL A 10 20.15 -0.99 19.06
N SER A 11 21.12 -1.79 18.59
CA SER A 11 22.14 -1.29 17.67
C SER A 11 21.48 -0.76 16.38
N PRO A 12 21.82 0.46 15.90
CA PRO A 12 21.15 1.10 14.76
C PRO A 12 21.11 0.26 13.47
N ASN A 13 22.10 -0.59 13.26
CA ASN A 13 22.26 -1.41 12.06
C ASN A 13 21.86 -2.87 12.26
N SER A 14 21.36 -3.23 13.45
CA SER A 14 20.92 -4.61 13.74
C SER A 14 19.66 -4.99 12.98
N MET A 15 19.44 -6.29 12.81
CA MET A 15 18.19 -6.82 12.25
C MET A 15 16.98 -6.44 13.09
N ILE A 16 17.14 -6.36 14.42
CA ILE A 16 16.08 -5.94 15.36
C ILE A 16 15.67 -4.49 15.11
N ALA A 17 16.63 -3.57 14.91
CA ALA A 17 16.33 -2.19 14.60
C ALA A 17 15.59 -2.06 13.26
N ARG A 18 15.98 -2.82 12.23
CA ARG A 18 15.28 -2.87 10.94
C ARG A 18 13.86 -3.41 11.08
N LEU A 19 13.69 -4.46 11.89
CA LEU A 19 12.37 -5.02 12.18
C LEU A 19 11.46 -3.98 12.87
N PHE A 20 11.95 -3.26 13.87
CA PHE A 20 11.20 -2.23 14.57
C PHE A 20 10.81 -1.06 13.65
N LEU A 21 11.71 -0.63 12.75
CA LEU A 21 11.41 0.38 11.73
C LEU A 21 10.39 -0.13 10.70
N ALA A 22 10.45 -1.41 10.35
CA ALA A 22 9.47 -2.06 9.49
C ALA A 22 8.07 -2.04 10.14
N PHE A 23 7.96 -2.41 11.43
CA PHE A 23 6.72 -2.33 12.18
C PHE A 23 6.21 -0.89 12.26
N LEU A 24 7.08 0.10 12.52
CA LEU A 24 6.72 1.51 12.59
C LEU A 24 6.04 2.00 11.30
N SER A 25 6.61 1.65 10.16
CA SER A 25 6.05 2.03 8.87
C SER A 25 4.80 1.22 8.50
N THR A 26 4.80 -0.10 8.83
CA THR A 26 3.67 -0.97 8.53
C THR A 26 2.44 -0.62 9.38
N ALA A 27 2.57 -0.08 10.58
CA ALA A 27 1.43 0.32 11.41
C ALA A 27 0.50 1.32 10.66
N GLY A 28 1.07 2.27 9.89
CA GLY A 28 0.27 3.15 9.06
C GLY A 28 -0.14 2.59 7.69
N LEU A 29 0.37 1.40 7.30
CA LEU A 29 0.05 0.71 6.05
C LEU A 29 -0.87 -0.51 6.29
N PHE A 30 -1.01 -0.97 7.53
CA PHE A 30 -1.66 -2.24 7.83
C PHE A 30 -3.12 -2.25 7.36
N TYR A 31 -3.80 -1.11 7.42
CA TYR A 31 -5.15 -0.94 6.89
C TYR A 31 -5.27 -1.37 5.42
N VAL A 32 -4.39 -0.88 4.54
CA VAL A 32 -4.44 -1.23 3.12
C VAL A 32 -4.08 -2.70 2.87
N ASN A 33 -3.26 -3.29 3.70
CA ASN A 33 -2.86 -4.69 3.55
C ASN A 33 -4.02 -5.66 3.85
N ILE A 34 -4.91 -5.29 4.78
CA ILE A 34 -6.10 -6.09 5.14
C ILE A 34 -7.39 -5.52 4.53
N LEU A 35 -7.29 -4.65 3.53
CA LEU A 35 -8.41 -3.93 2.93
C LEU A 35 -9.57 -4.83 2.50
N PRO A 36 -9.37 -6.00 1.84
CA PRO A 36 -10.46 -6.89 1.47
C PRO A 36 -11.26 -7.38 2.68
N ALA A 37 -10.56 -7.74 3.77
CA ALA A 37 -11.22 -8.18 5.01
C ALA A 37 -12.02 -7.05 5.64
N LEU A 38 -11.50 -5.79 5.60
CA LEU A 38 -12.19 -4.61 6.10
C LEU A 38 -13.47 -4.32 5.30
N VAL A 39 -13.37 -4.26 3.97
CA VAL A 39 -14.52 -3.98 3.11
C VAL A 39 -15.58 -5.06 3.27
N ASN A 40 -15.19 -6.33 3.20
CA ASN A 40 -16.11 -7.45 3.38
C ASN A 40 -16.77 -7.43 4.76
N GLY A 41 -15.99 -7.21 5.82
CA GLY A 41 -16.53 -7.17 7.19
C GLY A 41 -17.48 -6.00 7.44
N LEU A 42 -17.27 -4.84 6.82
CA LEU A 42 -18.22 -3.71 6.89
C LEU A 42 -19.54 -4.06 6.21
N ILE A 43 -19.50 -4.79 5.09
CA ILE A 43 -20.69 -5.24 4.35
C ILE A 43 -21.43 -6.32 5.16
N THR A 44 -20.74 -7.37 5.56
CA THR A 44 -21.37 -8.57 6.15
C THR A 44 -21.78 -8.36 7.61
N ALA A 45 -20.98 -7.67 8.42
CA ALA A 45 -21.24 -7.53 9.85
C ALA A 45 -21.97 -6.24 10.24
N LEU A 46 -21.82 -5.13 9.47
CA LEU A 46 -22.54 -3.88 9.72
C LEU A 46 -23.68 -3.61 8.73
N GLY A 47 -23.84 -4.43 7.69
CA GLY A 47 -24.86 -4.24 6.67
C GLY A 47 -24.64 -3.01 5.80
N PHE A 48 -23.39 -2.53 5.67
CA PHE A 48 -23.10 -1.41 4.78
C PHE A 48 -23.31 -1.83 3.32
N SER A 49 -23.84 -0.91 2.51
CA SER A 49 -23.86 -1.12 1.07
C SER A 49 -22.42 -1.17 0.49
N ASN A 50 -22.26 -1.75 -0.68
CA ASN A 50 -20.99 -1.74 -1.40
C ASN A 50 -20.44 -0.30 -1.54
N GLN A 51 -21.33 0.67 -1.83
CA GLN A 51 -20.93 2.06 -1.95
C GLN A 51 -20.45 2.66 -0.63
N GLN A 52 -21.11 2.35 0.49
CA GLN A 52 -20.69 2.83 1.81
C GLN A 52 -19.34 2.23 2.22
N ALA A 53 -19.17 0.92 2.06
CA ALA A 53 -17.92 0.23 2.40
C ALA A 53 -16.74 0.72 1.56
N GLY A 54 -16.92 0.91 0.25
CA GLY A 54 -15.91 1.48 -0.63
C GLY A 54 -15.58 2.93 -0.31
N SER A 55 -16.58 3.74 0.09
CA SER A 55 -16.34 5.12 0.53
C SER A 55 -15.53 5.17 1.83
N VAL A 56 -15.78 4.27 2.77
CA VAL A 56 -14.99 4.10 4.01
C VAL A 56 -13.54 3.74 3.67
N ALA A 57 -13.34 2.77 2.78
CA ALA A 57 -12.03 2.34 2.32
C ALA A 57 -11.25 3.48 1.63
N SER A 58 -11.89 4.17 0.69
CA SER A 58 -11.30 5.29 -0.02
C SER A 58 -10.98 6.47 0.89
N ALA A 59 -11.85 6.78 1.85
CA ALA A 59 -11.60 7.86 2.81
C ALA A 59 -10.30 7.65 3.59
N ASN A 60 -10.05 6.43 4.08
CA ASN A 60 -8.79 6.10 4.75
C ASN A 60 -7.59 6.32 3.83
N LEU A 61 -7.65 5.80 2.60
CA LEU A 61 -6.54 5.88 1.65
C LEU A 61 -6.28 7.31 1.17
N TYR A 62 -7.32 8.14 0.97
CA TYR A 62 -7.15 9.57 0.69
C TYR A 62 -6.54 10.31 1.88
N GLY A 63 -7.01 10.02 3.10
CA GLY A 63 -6.38 10.52 4.31
C GLY A 63 -4.89 10.15 4.35
N ALA A 64 -4.54 8.89 4.09
CA ALA A 64 -3.15 8.41 4.08
C ALA A 64 -2.29 9.11 3.01
N ALA A 65 -2.84 9.39 1.82
CA ALA A 65 -2.14 10.14 0.78
C ALA A 65 -1.82 11.58 1.24
N LEU A 66 -2.82 12.27 1.82
CA LEU A 66 -2.65 13.64 2.32
C LEU A 66 -1.72 13.70 3.53
N GLY A 67 -1.84 12.78 4.50
CA GLY A 67 -0.96 12.70 5.65
C GLY A 67 0.50 12.45 5.27
N ALA A 68 0.73 11.52 4.34
CA ALA A 68 2.08 11.24 3.82
C ALA A 68 2.67 12.42 3.05
N LEU A 69 1.85 13.20 2.35
CA LEU A 69 2.30 14.42 1.68
C LEU A 69 2.66 15.51 2.70
N LEU A 70 1.82 15.72 3.70
CA LEU A 70 2.02 16.78 4.72
C LEU A 70 3.30 16.53 5.53
N ILE A 71 3.54 15.31 5.98
CA ILE A 71 4.68 15.01 6.85
C ILE A 71 6.03 15.25 6.17
N VAL A 72 6.12 15.18 4.84
CA VAL A 72 7.36 15.49 4.10
C VAL A 72 7.87 16.90 4.41
N PHE A 73 6.96 17.85 4.60
CA PHE A 73 7.30 19.23 4.93
C PHE A 73 7.62 19.43 6.41
N LEU A 74 7.04 18.62 7.29
CA LEU A 74 7.14 18.78 8.74
C LEU A 74 8.30 18.00 9.37
N ILE A 75 8.62 16.81 8.83
CA ILE A 75 9.54 15.84 9.46
C ILE A 75 10.96 16.36 9.69
N ARG A 76 11.40 17.37 8.95
CA ARG A 76 12.72 17.99 9.12
C ARG A 76 12.82 18.86 10.36
N ARG A 77 11.69 19.40 10.83
CA ARG A 77 11.60 20.35 11.95
C ARG A 77 11.17 19.71 13.26
N LEU A 78 10.68 18.49 13.21
CA LEU A 78 10.03 17.82 14.33
C LEU A 78 10.85 16.61 14.81
N ASN A 79 10.74 16.30 16.09
CA ASN A 79 11.30 15.08 16.64
C ASN A 79 10.48 13.88 16.15
N TRP A 80 11.08 13.04 15.31
CA TRP A 80 10.40 11.91 14.70
C TRP A 80 9.85 10.90 15.73
N GLN A 81 10.55 10.70 16.89
CA GLN A 81 10.08 9.78 17.93
C GLN A 81 8.82 10.30 18.62
N LEU A 82 8.77 11.61 18.89
CA LEU A 82 7.58 12.25 19.46
C LEU A 82 6.40 12.17 18.46
N MET A 83 6.66 12.45 17.20
CA MET A 83 5.62 12.34 16.15
C MET A 83 5.11 10.92 16.03
N ALA A 84 6.01 9.93 15.94
CA ALA A 84 5.62 8.53 15.88
C ALA A 84 4.78 8.10 17.11
N LEU A 85 5.17 8.56 18.31
CA LEU A 85 4.41 8.31 19.53
C LEU A 85 2.98 8.87 19.44
N LEU A 86 2.84 10.14 19.06
CA LEU A 86 1.54 10.81 18.93
C LEU A 86 0.67 10.15 17.85
N PHE A 87 1.26 9.78 16.71
CA PHE A 87 0.52 9.12 15.63
C PHE A 87 0.05 7.72 16.03
N LEU A 88 0.87 6.92 16.72
CA LEU A 88 0.48 5.61 17.20
C LEU A 88 -0.66 5.70 18.23
N PHE A 89 -0.58 6.64 19.18
CA PHE A 89 -1.70 6.89 20.10
C PHE A 89 -2.96 7.37 19.36
N GLY A 90 -2.80 8.22 18.35
CA GLY A 90 -3.90 8.67 17.50
C GLY A 90 -4.59 7.52 16.78
N LEU A 91 -3.83 6.60 16.16
CA LEU A 91 -4.36 5.40 15.49
C LEU A 91 -5.12 4.52 16.48
N ILE A 92 -4.51 4.19 17.64
CA ILE A 92 -5.16 3.38 18.68
C ILE A 92 -6.47 4.02 19.16
N ALA A 93 -6.47 5.33 19.38
CA ALA A 93 -7.65 6.05 19.82
C ALA A 93 -8.77 6.03 18.77
N ILE A 94 -8.45 6.32 17.51
CA ILE A 94 -9.41 6.34 16.40
C ILE A 94 -9.97 4.93 16.15
N ASP A 95 -9.13 3.90 16.16
CA ASP A 95 -9.54 2.52 15.99
C ASP A 95 -10.44 2.04 17.17
N THR A 96 -10.09 2.45 18.39
CA THR A 96 -10.93 2.16 19.58
C THR A 96 -12.33 2.78 19.44
N VAL A 97 -12.43 4.04 19.02
CA VAL A 97 -13.72 4.69 18.77
C VAL A 97 -14.46 3.97 17.64
N SER A 98 -13.77 3.52 16.60
CA SER A 98 -14.38 2.86 15.44
C SER A 98 -15.05 1.52 15.79
N ILE A 99 -14.65 0.84 16.87
CA ILE A 99 -15.30 -0.38 17.37
C ILE A 99 -16.80 -0.14 17.68
N TYR A 100 -17.14 1.07 18.10
CA TYR A 100 -18.52 1.43 18.54
C TYR A 100 -19.33 2.13 17.47
N VAL A 101 -18.74 2.41 16.29
CA VAL A 101 -19.42 3.15 15.22
C VAL A 101 -20.11 2.19 14.26
N THR A 102 -21.42 2.39 14.10
CA THR A 102 -22.28 1.60 13.20
C THR A 102 -22.83 2.41 12.02
N HIS A 103 -22.62 3.73 12.00
CA HIS A 103 -23.11 4.61 10.94
C HIS A 103 -22.03 4.86 9.89
N ALA A 104 -22.35 4.63 8.63
CA ALA A 104 -21.38 4.75 7.51
C ALA A 104 -20.78 6.16 7.42
N THR A 105 -21.56 7.23 7.54
CA THR A 105 -21.03 8.60 7.43
C THR A 105 -20.00 8.92 8.52
N THR A 106 -20.27 8.49 9.77
CA THR A 106 -19.33 8.67 10.88
C THR A 106 -18.06 7.84 10.65
N MET A 107 -18.22 6.60 10.17
CA MET A 107 -17.11 5.71 9.85
C MET A 107 -16.22 6.31 8.75
N ILE A 108 -16.79 6.89 7.70
CA ILE A 108 -16.04 7.58 6.63
C ILE A 108 -15.17 8.69 7.23
N GLY A 109 -15.71 9.54 8.08
CA GLY A 109 -14.95 10.62 8.72
C GLY A 109 -13.81 10.11 9.60
N LEU A 110 -14.09 9.09 10.45
CA LEU A 110 -13.07 8.47 11.30
C LEU A 110 -11.99 7.79 10.48
N ARG A 111 -12.33 7.07 9.42
CA ARG A 111 -11.35 6.41 8.56
C ARG A 111 -10.50 7.39 7.77
N PHE A 112 -11.05 8.55 7.38
CA PHE A 112 -10.24 9.62 6.79
C PHE A 112 -9.18 10.13 7.79
N LEU A 113 -9.58 10.39 9.05
CA LEU A 113 -8.65 10.84 10.11
C LEU A 113 -7.62 9.77 10.43
N ASP A 114 -8.04 8.51 10.53
CA ASP A 114 -7.17 7.37 10.76
C ASP A 114 -6.10 7.26 9.64
N GLY A 115 -6.55 7.30 8.39
CA GLY A 115 -5.66 7.31 7.25
C GLY A 115 -4.70 8.49 7.26
N PHE A 116 -5.17 9.69 7.60
CA PHE A 116 -4.34 10.89 7.68
C PHE A 116 -3.21 10.73 8.71
N VAL A 117 -3.53 10.26 9.90
CA VAL A 117 -2.56 9.96 10.96
C VAL A 117 -1.62 8.82 10.53
N GLY A 118 -2.18 7.75 9.96
CA GLY A 118 -1.42 6.62 9.44
C GLY A 118 -0.45 7.01 8.32
N GLY A 119 -0.89 7.87 7.40
CA GLY A 119 -0.05 8.41 6.33
C GLY A 119 1.13 9.24 6.86
N MET A 120 0.90 10.07 7.89
CA MET A 120 1.98 10.79 8.56
C MET A 120 2.96 9.83 9.24
N LEU A 121 2.48 8.77 9.87
CA LEU A 121 3.34 7.74 10.48
C LEU A 121 4.20 7.02 9.43
N VAL A 122 3.60 6.62 8.29
CA VAL A 122 4.32 6.00 7.16
C VAL A 122 5.44 6.91 6.65
N GLY A 123 5.13 8.17 6.39
CA GLY A 123 6.12 9.12 5.91
C GLY A 123 7.23 9.39 6.94
N THR A 124 6.89 9.39 8.23
CA THR A 124 7.87 9.43 9.31
C THR A 124 8.78 8.20 9.28
N GLY A 125 8.22 7.00 9.23
CA GLY A 125 8.95 5.74 9.17
C GLY A 125 9.88 5.67 7.96
N PHE A 126 9.39 6.02 6.77
CA PHE A 126 10.20 6.05 5.54
C PHE A 126 11.35 7.07 5.63
N SER A 127 11.09 8.24 6.20
CA SER A 127 12.14 9.23 6.43
C SER A 127 13.24 8.71 7.36
N VAL A 128 12.88 7.96 8.39
CA VAL A 128 13.84 7.36 9.33
C VAL A 128 14.59 6.20 8.69
N ILE A 129 13.91 5.33 7.94
CA ILE A 129 14.54 4.23 7.17
C ILE A 129 15.59 4.80 6.21
N ALA A 130 15.28 5.90 5.53
CA ALA A 130 16.23 6.55 4.60
C ALA A 130 17.52 7.08 5.26
N ARG A 131 17.54 7.23 6.60
CA ARG A 131 18.71 7.65 7.38
C ARG A 131 19.55 6.46 7.88
N THR A 132 19.12 5.23 7.65
CA THR A 132 19.89 4.03 8.03
C THR A 132 21.06 3.82 7.07
N VAL A 133 22.09 3.11 7.51
CA VAL A 133 23.30 2.82 6.68
C VAL A 133 22.95 1.97 5.46
N GLN A 134 21.92 1.12 5.54
CA GLN A 134 21.47 0.26 4.45
C GLN A 134 19.95 0.36 4.28
N PRO A 135 19.44 1.48 3.70
CA PRO A 135 18.01 1.70 3.52
C PRO A 135 17.32 0.57 2.77
N ASP A 136 17.94 0.08 1.69
CA ASP A 136 17.37 -0.96 0.82
C ASP A 136 17.08 -2.26 1.60
N ARG A 137 18.00 -2.66 2.48
CA ARG A 137 17.80 -3.81 3.37
C ARG A 137 16.64 -3.58 4.34
N THR A 138 16.52 -2.36 4.88
CA THR A 138 15.45 -2.02 5.83
C THR A 138 14.09 -1.97 5.12
N PHE A 139 14.03 -1.44 3.88
CA PHE A 139 12.82 -1.54 3.05
C PHE A 139 12.49 -2.98 2.67
N GLY A 140 13.49 -3.84 2.43
CA GLY A 140 13.25 -5.27 2.22
C GLY A 140 12.57 -5.94 3.44
N VAL A 141 13.05 -5.63 4.65
CA VAL A 141 12.42 -6.11 5.89
C VAL A 141 11.00 -5.54 6.06
N LEU A 142 10.79 -4.27 5.69
CA LEU A 142 9.46 -3.65 5.69
C LEU A 142 8.49 -4.42 4.78
N LEU A 143 8.87 -4.72 3.56
CA LEU A 143 8.02 -5.48 2.62
C LEU A 143 7.71 -6.87 3.18
N PHE A 144 8.70 -7.52 3.80
CA PHE A 144 8.50 -8.82 4.42
C PHE A 144 7.47 -8.77 5.56
N VAL A 145 7.56 -7.76 6.45
CA VAL A 145 6.59 -7.54 7.53
C VAL A 145 5.22 -7.21 6.95
N GLN A 146 5.17 -6.30 5.99
CA GLN A 146 3.93 -5.81 5.38
C GLN A 146 3.16 -6.93 4.67
N PHE A 147 3.79 -7.65 3.76
CA PHE A 147 3.14 -8.74 3.03
C PHE A 147 2.94 -9.98 3.92
N GLY A 148 3.90 -10.27 4.80
CA GLY A 148 3.83 -11.41 5.71
C GLY A 148 2.63 -11.30 6.65
N LEU A 149 2.53 -10.22 7.41
CA LEU A 149 1.43 -10.00 8.36
C LEU A 149 0.14 -9.57 7.66
N GLY A 150 0.23 -8.84 6.53
CA GLY A 150 -0.93 -8.51 5.72
C GLY A 150 -1.60 -9.75 5.15
N GLY A 151 -0.83 -10.70 4.60
CA GLY A 151 -1.34 -11.98 4.11
C GLY A 151 -2.00 -12.81 5.20
N LEU A 152 -1.38 -12.90 6.38
CA LEU A 152 -2.00 -13.54 7.55
C LEU A 152 -3.30 -12.83 7.95
N GLY A 153 -3.33 -11.50 7.94
CA GLY A 153 -4.52 -10.71 8.25
C GLY A 153 -5.67 -11.02 7.31
N VAL A 154 -5.44 -11.00 5.99
CA VAL A 154 -6.49 -11.33 5.00
C VAL A 154 -6.95 -12.78 5.11
N MET A 155 -6.07 -13.70 5.48
CA MET A 155 -6.40 -15.11 5.65
C MET A 155 -7.27 -15.36 6.90
N MET A 156 -6.98 -14.69 8.01
CA MET A 156 -7.59 -15.00 9.31
C MET A 156 -8.77 -14.08 9.67
N LEU A 157 -8.69 -12.79 9.32
CA LEU A 157 -9.67 -11.80 9.79
C LEU A 157 -11.09 -12.07 9.31
N PRO A 158 -11.36 -12.50 8.06
CA PRO A 158 -12.74 -12.81 7.66
C PRO A 158 -13.41 -13.83 8.58
N GLY A 159 -12.75 -14.93 8.92
CA GLY A 159 -13.28 -15.92 9.86
C GLY A 159 -13.45 -15.39 11.28
N LEU A 160 -12.62 -14.44 11.72
CA LEU A 160 -12.78 -13.78 13.01
C LEU A 160 -13.95 -12.77 12.98
N VAL A 161 -14.24 -12.15 11.84
CA VAL A 161 -15.41 -11.28 11.65
C VAL A 161 -16.70 -12.07 11.80
N ASP A 162 -16.77 -13.29 11.31
CA ASP A 162 -17.95 -14.15 11.48
C ASP A 162 -18.28 -14.41 12.97
N ILE A 163 -17.26 -14.43 13.83
CA ILE A 163 -17.42 -14.71 15.27
C ILE A 163 -17.59 -13.43 16.10
N PHE A 164 -16.78 -12.41 15.84
CA PHE A 164 -16.67 -11.21 16.68
C PHE A 164 -17.18 -9.93 16.02
N GLY A 165 -17.70 -10.03 14.78
CA GLY A 165 -18.09 -8.87 13.98
C GLY A 165 -16.88 -7.98 13.62
N THR A 166 -17.17 -6.74 13.24
CA THR A 166 -16.14 -5.75 12.86
C THR A 166 -15.13 -5.43 13.97
N LYS A 167 -15.45 -5.77 15.23
CA LYS A 167 -14.50 -5.61 16.34
C LYS A 167 -13.17 -6.32 16.08
N ALA A 168 -13.19 -7.50 15.44
CA ALA A 168 -11.99 -8.24 15.09
C ALA A 168 -11.03 -7.42 14.23
N LEU A 169 -11.56 -6.67 13.26
CA LEU A 169 -10.79 -5.84 12.34
C LEU A 169 -10.07 -4.70 13.07
N PHE A 170 -10.83 -3.94 13.86
CA PHE A 170 -10.27 -2.81 14.60
C PHE A 170 -9.32 -3.25 15.71
N LEU A 171 -9.61 -4.36 16.40
CA LEU A 171 -8.69 -4.93 17.39
C LEU A 171 -7.38 -5.39 16.76
N ALA A 172 -7.38 -5.90 15.52
CA ALA A 172 -6.15 -6.24 14.81
C ALA A 172 -5.30 -5.00 14.50
N LEU A 173 -5.93 -3.88 14.08
CA LEU A 173 -5.25 -2.59 13.87
C LEU A 173 -4.68 -2.05 15.19
N ILE A 174 -5.46 -2.05 16.26
CA ILE A 174 -5.05 -1.64 17.61
C ILE A 174 -3.88 -2.50 18.10
N ALA A 175 -3.96 -3.82 17.96
CA ALA A 175 -2.90 -4.74 18.39
C ALA A 175 -1.60 -4.45 17.64
N PHE A 176 -1.67 -4.25 16.32
CA PHE A 176 -0.48 -3.92 15.52
C PHE A 176 0.15 -2.59 15.97
N SER A 177 -0.66 -1.55 16.12
CA SER A 177 -0.22 -0.22 16.58
C SER A 177 0.34 -0.27 18.01
N THR A 178 -0.26 -1.07 18.90
CA THR A 178 0.21 -1.26 20.28
C THR A 178 1.55 -1.98 20.32
N VAL A 179 1.73 -3.07 19.58
CA VAL A 179 3.02 -3.77 19.48
C VAL A 179 4.09 -2.82 18.96
N THR A 180 3.77 -2.02 17.93
CA THR A 180 4.70 -1.02 17.39
C THR A 180 5.04 0.07 18.42
N LEU A 181 4.05 0.51 19.21
CA LEU A 181 4.24 1.50 20.27
C LEU A 181 5.21 0.98 21.34
N LEU A 182 5.10 -0.31 21.71
CA LEU A 182 6.02 -0.94 22.66
C LEU A 182 7.46 -1.08 22.12
N MET A 183 7.64 -1.16 20.81
CA MET A 183 8.96 -1.21 20.15
C MET A 183 9.63 0.16 20.05
N LEU A 184 8.86 1.23 19.97
CA LEU A 184 9.34 2.59 19.70
C LEU A 184 10.42 3.07 20.69
N PRO A 185 10.33 2.86 22.03
CA PRO A 185 11.32 3.33 22.99
C PRO A 185 12.71 2.73 22.79
N PHE A 186 12.83 1.57 22.17
CA PHE A 186 14.10 0.86 21.95
C PHE A 186 14.83 1.30 20.68
N LEU A 187 14.18 2.07 19.80
CA LEU A 187 14.81 2.59 18.58
C LEU A 187 15.84 3.68 18.92
N PRO A 188 17.03 3.64 18.30
CA PRO A 188 18.05 4.69 18.49
C PRO A 188 17.63 5.96 17.76
N ALA A 189 18.35 7.06 18.03
CA ALA A 189 18.21 8.30 17.27
C ALA A 189 18.86 8.15 15.89
N TYR A 190 18.08 8.38 14.83
CA TYR A 190 18.58 8.48 13.46
C TYR A 190 18.65 9.95 13.07
N GLN A 191 19.87 10.48 12.95
CA GLN A 191 20.10 11.89 12.59
C GLN A 191 20.03 12.09 11.08
N VAL A 192 19.72 13.32 10.67
CA VAL A 192 19.74 13.72 9.25
C VAL A 192 21.18 14.02 8.87
N ASP A 193 21.66 13.40 7.80
CA ASP A 193 22.94 13.77 7.18
C ASP A 193 22.71 14.99 6.25
N GLU A 194 23.00 16.18 6.78
CA GLU A 194 22.82 17.44 6.07
C GLU A 194 23.76 17.58 4.87
N VAL A 195 24.94 16.95 4.92
CA VAL A 195 25.94 17.01 3.85
C VAL A 195 25.45 16.20 2.64
N ALA A 196 25.01 14.96 2.86
CA ALA A 196 24.43 14.13 1.80
C ALA A 196 23.17 14.74 1.17
N LEU A 197 22.39 15.49 1.96
CA LEU A 197 21.24 16.25 1.47
C LEU A 197 21.63 17.46 0.61
N ALA A 198 22.69 18.16 0.97
CA ALA A 198 23.21 19.30 0.20
C ALA A 198 23.81 18.85 -1.13
N GLU A 199 24.57 17.75 -1.14
CA GLU A 199 25.14 17.16 -2.35
C GLU A 199 24.06 16.73 -3.35
N ARG A 200 22.98 16.09 -2.87
CA ARG A 200 21.84 15.73 -3.72
C ARG A 200 21.12 16.94 -4.34
N LYS A 201 21.08 18.07 -3.64
CA LYS A 201 20.51 19.32 -4.17
C LYS A 201 21.35 19.97 -5.26
N LEU A 202 22.66 19.79 -5.22
CA LEU A 202 23.60 20.32 -6.22
C LEU A 202 23.61 19.53 -7.53
N ALA A 203 23.18 18.27 -7.51
CA ALA A 203 23.10 17.39 -8.68
C ALA A 203 21.86 17.64 -9.56
N MET A 204 21.42 18.89 -9.70
CA MET A 204 20.18 19.24 -10.42
C MET A 204 20.32 19.08 -11.94
N GLY A 205 19.74 18.01 -12.47
CA GLY A 205 19.51 17.81 -13.92
C GLY A 205 18.23 18.49 -14.43
N LYS A 206 18.09 18.63 -15.75
CA LYS A 206 16.88 19.18 -16.35
C LYS A 206 15.69 18.22 -16.20
N LEU A 207 14.59 18.71 -15.65
CA LEU A 207 13.34 17.96 -15.47
C LEU A 207 12.71 17.66 -16.85
N LYS A 208 12.44 16.38 -17.14
CA LYS A 208 11.67 15.96 -18.33
C LYS A 208 10.18 15.88 -17.96
N VAL A 209 9.47 17.00 -18.09
CA VAL A 209 8.08 17.16 -17.58
C VAL A 209 7.08 16.20 -18.23
N VAL A 210 7.05 16.11 -19.57
CA VAL A 210 6.04 15.29 -20.28
C VAL A 210 6.13 13.82 -19.93
N PRO A 211 7.29 13.12 -20.06
CA PRO A 211 7.39 11.71 -19.70
C PRO A 211 7.13 11.47 -18.20
N LEU A 212 7.46 12.43 -17.35
CA LEU A 212 7.16 12.35 -15.93
C LEU A 212 5.66 12.36 -15.66
N VAL A 213 4.91 13.33 -16.20
CA VAL A 213 3.45 13.43 -16.01
C VAL A 213 2.75 12.18 -16.54
N LEU A 214 3.17 11.67 -17.68
CA LEU A 214 2.63 10.42 -18.23
C LEU A 214 2.91 9.22 -17.32
N THR A 215 4.12 9.15 -16.73
CA THR A 215 4.46 8.09 -15.78
C THR A 215 3.63 8.19 -14.51
N LEU A 216 3.43 9.40 -13.95
CA LEU A 216 2.58 9.61 -12.78
C LEU A 216 1.12 9.20 -13.04
N PHE A 217 0.60 9.51 -14.23
CA PHE A 217 -0.75 9.13 -14.60
C PHE A 217 -0.88 7.61 -14.83
N ALA A 218 0.13 6.97 -15.42
CA ALA A 218 0.19 5.52 -15.55
C ALA A 218 0.22 4.82 -14.17
N ILE A 219 0.99 5.34 -13.21
CA ILE A 219 1.01 4.85 -11.82
C ILE A 219 -0.38 4.96 -11.20
N PHE A 220 -1.01 6.12 -11.33
CA PHE A 220 -2.36 6.35 -10.80
C PHE A 220 -3.36 5.33 -11.34
N LEU A 221 -3.41 5.14 -12.67
CA LEU A 221 -4.32 4.19 -13.31
C LEU A 221 -4.03 2.75 -12.92
N PHE A 222 -2.75 2.34 -12.90
CA PHE A 222 -2.34 1.01 -12.48
C PHE A 222 -2.81 0.69 -11.06
N GLN A 223 -2.59 1.62 -10.14
CA GLN A 223 -2.97 1.43 -8.74
C GLN A 223 -4.49 1.50 -8.55
N ALA A 224 -5.18 2.40 -9.23
CA ALA A 224 -6.63 2.51 -9.16
C ALA A 224 -7.31 1.23 -9.66
N ALA A 225 -6.88 0.70 -10.80
CA ALA A 225 -7.43 -0.52 -11.37
C ALA A 225 -7.22 -1.75 -10.47
N ASN A 226 -5.99 -1.94 -9.96
CA ASN A 226 -5.70 -3.07 -9.08
C ASN A 226 -6.46 -2.96 -7.76
N ASN A 227 -6.49 -1.77 -7.13
CA ASN A 227 -7.12 -1.61 -5.82
C ASN A 227 -8.66 -1.57 -5.90
N ALA A 228 -9.24 -1.24 -7.06
CA ALA A 228 -10.66 -1.38 -7.30
C ALA A 228 -11.13 -2.83 -7.12
N LEU A 229 -10.40 -3.78 -7.70
CA LEU A 229 -10.69 -5.21 -7.54
C LEU A 229 -10.27 -5.72 -6.16
N TYR A 230 -9.07 -5.37 -5.69
CA TYR A 230 -8.54 -5.87 -4.43
C TYR A 230 -9.47 -5.55 -3.25
N ALA A 231 -10.07 -4.36 -3.22
CA ALA A 231 -10.99 -3.97 -2.15
C ALA A 231 -12.21 -4.89 -2.03
N TYR A 232 -12.71 -5.40 -3.17
CA TYR A 232 -13.91 -6.25 -3.24
C TYR A 232 -13.63 -7.69 -3.62
N ILE A 233 -12.38 -8.11 -3.55
CA ILE A 233 -11.93 -9.41 -4.08
C ILE A 233 -12.59 -10.60 -3.36
N ILE A 234 -12.91 -10.48 -2.07
CA ILE A 234 -13.63 -11.52 -1.32
C ILE A 234 -15.03 -11.67 -1.88
N GLY A 235 -15.79 -10.57 -1.99
CA GLY A 235 -17.13 -10.60 -2.58
C GLY A 235 -17.14 -11.05 -4.04
N LEU A 236 -16.09 -10.72 -4.84
CA LEU A 236 -15.93 -11.23 -6.20
C LEU A 236 -15.79 -12.76 -6.20
N GLY A 237 -14.95 -13.30 -5.32
CA GLY A 237 -14.80 -14.75 -5.17
C GLY A 237 -16.12 -15.43 -4.83
N GLU A 238 -16.83 -14.91 -3.83
CA GLU A 238 -18.13 -15.42 -3.38
C GLU A 238 -19.20 -15.33 -4.48
N PHE A 239 -19.24 -14.24 -5.24
CA PHE A 239 -20.15 -14.05 -6.36
C PHE A 239 -19.98 -15.13 -7.45
N PHE A 240 -18.73 -15.54 -7.71
CA PHE A 240 -18.40 -16.61 -8.65
C PHE A 240 -18.39 -18.00 -8.02
N GLY A 241 -18.90 -18.18 -6.80
CA GLY A 241 -19.06 -19.47 -6.14
C GLY A 241 -17.81 -20.00 -5.44
N GLN A 242 -16.77 -19.18 -5.26
CA GLN A 242 -15.64 -19.52 -4.41
C GLN A 242 -15.96 -19.14 -2.97
N HIS A 243 -15.82 -20.06 -2.02
CA HIS A 243 -16.27 -19.83 -0.64
C HIS A 243 -15.23 -20.22 0.42
N GLY A 244 -15.35 -19.61 1.58
CA GLY A 244 -14.63 -19.98 2.80
C GLY A 244 -13.12 -19.95 2.66
N ALA A 245 -12.46 -21.00 3.11
CA ALA A 245 -11.01 -21.09 3.19
C ALA A 245 -10.30 -20.96 1.81
N ILE A 246 -10.94 -21.33 0.71
CA ILE A 246 -10.35 -21.18 -0.63
C ILE A 246 -10.10 -19.70 -0.93
N VAL A 247 -11.08 -18.83 -0.66
CA VAL A 247 -10.95 -17.39 -0.91
C VAL A 247 -9.85 -16.81 -0.04
N THR A 248 -9.95 -16.98 1.27
CA THR A 248 -9.05 -16.31 2.22
C THR A 248 -7.62 -16.84 2.16
N THR A 249 -7.44 -18.16 1.99
CA THR A 249 -6.10 -18.76 1.83
C THR A 249 -5.44 -18.30 0.53
N THR A 250 -6.19 -18.27 -0.58
CA THR A 250 -5.66 -17.80 -1.87
C THR A 250 -5.17 -16.36 -1.76
N LEU A 251 -5.93 -15.48 -1.13
CA LEU A 251 -5.55 -14.07 -0.96
C LEU A 251 -4.33 -13.91 -0.06
N GLY A 252 -4.23 -14.69 1.03
CA GLY A 252 -3.07 -14.69 1.89
C GLY A 252 -1.80 -15.16 1.16
N VAL A 253 -1.91 -16.26 0.40
CA VAL A 253 -0.80 -16.77 -0.42
C VAL A 253 -0.42 -15.76 -1.51
N ALA A 254 -1.39 -15.15 -2.19
CA ALA A 254 -1.15 -14.12 -3.20
C ALA A 254 -0.39 -12.92 -2.62
N ALA A 255 -0.72 -12.49 -1.40
CA ALA A 255 0.02 -11.43 -0.71
C ALA A 255 1.48 -11.83 -0.45
N TRP A 256 1.74 -13.07 -0.01
CA TRP A 256 3.10 -13.57 0.17
C TRP A 256 3.88 -13.68 -1.14
N LEU A 257 3.22 -14.04 -2.24
CA LEU A 257 3.83 -14.06 -3.56
C LEU A 257 4.22 -12.65 -4.07
N GLY A 258 3.68 -11.59 -3.48
CA GLY A 258 4.18 -10.22 -3.71
C GLY A 258 5.67 -10.07 -3.38
N LEU A 259 6.19 -10.83 -2.40
CA LEU A 259 7.63 -10.86 -2.09
C LEU A 259 8.45 -11.44 -3.25
N VAL A 260 7.91 -12.43 -3.96
CA VAL A 260 8.54 -12.99 -5.18
C VAL A 260 8.60 -11.91 -6.26
N GLY A 261 7.52 -11.16 -6.47
CA GLY A 261 7.47 -10.04 -7.40
C GLY A 261 8.53 -8.98 -7.11
N ALA A 262 8.66 -8.58 -5.85
CA ALA A 262 9.70 -7.64 -5.41
C ALA A 262 11.12 -8.23 -5.59
N GLY A 263 11.30 -9.52 -5.31
CA GLY A 263 12.57 -10.25 -5.53
C GLY A 263 12.97 -10.29 -7.00
N LEU A 264 12.01 -10.50 -7.91
CA LEU A 264 12.25 -10.47 -9.36
C LEU A 264 12.77 -9.12 -9.84
N VAL A 265 12.31 -8.00 -9.27
CA VAL A 265 12.85 -6.67 -9.60
C VAL A 265 14.36 -6.58 -9.28
N VAL A 266 14.78 -7.12 -8.12
CA VAL A 266 16.19 -7.13 -7.73
C VAL A 266 17.02 -8.02 -8.66
N LEU A 267 16.49 -9.17 -9.06
CA LEU A 267 17.20 -10.12 -9.93
C LEU A 267 17.29 -9.63 -11.38
N ILE A 268 16.23 -9.05 -11.90
CA ILE A 268 16.15 -8.58 -13.28
C ILE A 268 16.81 -7.20 -13.41
N SER A 269 16.58 -6.31 -12.43
CA SER A 269 17.08 -4.94 -12.44
C SER A 269 16.75 -4.21 -13.77
N ASP A 270 17.69 -3.50 -14.35
CA ASP A 270 17.57 -2.76 -15.61
C ASP A 270 18.16 -3.48 -16.85
N ARG A 271 18.51 -4.78 -16.70
CA ARG A 271 19.19 -5.58 -17.74
C ARG A 271 18.45 -5.63 -19.07
N PHE A 272 17.13 -5.59 -19.05
CA PHE A 272 16.28 -5.72 -20.24
C PHE A 272 15.65 -4.39 -20.69
N GLY A 273 15.97 -3.28 -20.00
CA GLY A 273 15.33 -1.98 -20.20
C GLY A 273 13.93 -1.88 -19.58
N TYR A 274 13.45 -0.65 -19.40
CA TYR A 274 12.15 -0.38 -18.75
C TYR A 274 10.95 -0.83 -19.57
N LEU A 275 11.01 -0.66 -20.90
CA LEU A 275 9.88 -1.02 -21.78
C LEU A 275 9.54 -2.51 -21.70
N LYS A 276 10.53 -3.38 -21.84
CA LYS A 276 10.28 -4.84 -21.87
C LYS A 276 9.79 -5.36 -20.52
N VAL A 277 10.38 -4.88 -19.42
CA VAL A 277 9.98 -5.33 -18.08
C VAL A 277 8.58 -4.85 -17.71
N LEU A 278 8.22 -3.61 -18.08
CA LEU A 278 6.87 -3.06 -17.86
C LEU A 278 5.83 -3.74 -18.77
N LEU A 279 6.14 -3.94 -20.06
CA LEU A 279 5.25 -4.70 -20.96
C LEU A 279 4.96 -6.10 -20.41
N GLY A 280 5.98 -6.85 -20.01
CA GLY A 280 5.80 -8.19 -19.47
C GLY A 280 4.93 -8.20 -18.20
N GLY A 281 5.28 -7.38 -17.20
CA GLY A 281 4.54 -7.31 -15.96
C GLY A 281 3.09 -6.86 -16.14
N MET A 282 2.86 -5.79 -16.93
CA MET A 282 1.52 -5.25 -17.14
C MET A 282 0.64 -6.16 -17.99
N LEU A 283 1.19 -6.82 -19.03
CA LEU A 283 0.41 -7.79 -19.83
C LEU A 283 -0.04 -8.97 -18.98
N VAL A 284 0.84 -9.52 -18.15
CA VAL A 284 0.45 -10.61 -17.22
C VAL A 284 -0.58 -10.12 -16.21
N THR A 285 -0.45 -8.88 -15.69
CA THR A 285 -1.48 -8.28 -14.81
C THR A 285 -2.82 -8.14 -15.53
N ILE A 286 -2.85 -7.67 -16.78
CA ILE A 286 -4.07 -7.51 -17.58
C ILE A 286 -4.75 -8.87 -17.80
N VAL A 287 -3.98 -9.89 -18.19
CA VAL A 287 -4.50 -11.25 -18.40
C VAL A 287 -5.02 -11.85 -17.09
N GLY A 288 -4.28 -11.70 -15.99
CA GLY A 288 -4.71 -12.15 -14.66
C GLY A 288 -5.99 -11.44 -14.20
N THR A 289 -6.09 -10.13 -14.45
CA THR A 289 -7.30 -9.35 -14.13
C THR A 289 -8.50 -9.79 -14.99
N TRP A 290 -8.30 -9.99 -16.27
CA TRP A 290 -9.34 -10.51 -17.17
C TRP A 290 -9.81 -11.92 -16.74
N ALA A 291 -8.89 -12.76 -16.28
CA ALA A 291 -9.20 -14.13 -15.85
C ALA A 291 -10.19 -14.17 -14.65
N PHE A 292 -10.34 -13.09 -13.88
CA PHE A 292 -11.36 -13.02 -12.82
C PHE A 292 -12.80 -13.14 -13.35
N LEU A 293 -13.06 -12.89 -14.63
CA LEU A 293 -14.36 -13.13 -15.24
C LEU A 293 -14.73 -14.63 -15.29
N HIS A 294 -13.75 -15.50 -15.10
CA HIS A 294 -13.88 -16.96 -15.09
C HIS A 294 -13.53 -17.55 -13.71
N SER A 295 -13.79 -16.78 -12.64
CA SER A 295 -13.50 -17.20 -11.26
C SER A 295 -14.43 -18.29 -10.73
N ASP A 296 -15.47 -18.67 -11.47
CA ASP A 296 -16.28 -19.88 -11.27
C ASP A 296 -15.40 -21.17 -11.33
N ILE A 297 -14.30 -21.10 -12.07
CA ILE A 297 -13.33 -22.19 -12.15
C ILE A 297 -12.26 -21.98 -11.07
N GLY A 298 -12.23 -22.81 -10.02
CA GLY A 298 -11.39 -22.63 -8.85
C GLY A 298 -9.89 -22.46 -9.12
N TRP A 299 -9.31 -23.22 -10.08
CA TRP A 299 -7.90 -23.05 -10.42
C TRP A 299 -7.63 -21.71 -11.14
N VAL A 300 -8.59 -21.15 -11.90
CA VAL A 300 -8.48 -19.84 -12.53
C VAL A 300 -8.45 -18.76 -11.44
N TRP A 301 -9.35 -18.85 -10.45
CA TRP A 301 -9.35 -17.98 -9.27
C TRP A 301 -8.00 -17.94 -8.57
N ILE A 302 -7.46 -19.13 -8.24
CA ILE A 302 -6.17 -19.23 -7.53
C ILE A 302 -5.04 -18.63 -8.38
N THR A 303 -4.96 -19.02 -9.65
CA THR A 303 -3.88 -18.59 -10.55
C THR A 303 -3.93 -17.08 -10.79
N ALA A 304 -5.11 -16.50 -11.02
CA ALA A 304 -5.29 -15.08 -11.25
C ALA A 304 -4.81 -14.26 -10.03
N ASN A 305 -5.24 -14.63 -8.82
CA ASN A 305 -4.80 -13.96 -7.59
C ASN A 305 -3.29 -14.06 -7.38
N CYS A 306 -2.71 -15.25 -7.57
CA CYS A 306 -1.27 -15.48 -7.44
C CYS A 306 -0.45 -14.66 -8.46
N LEU A 307 -0.87 -14.63 -9.71
CA LEU A 307 -0.23 -13.85 -10.77
C LEU A 307 -0.28 -12.35 -10.45
N ILE A 308 -1.43 -11.83 -10.03
CA ILE A 308 -1.58 -10.42 -9.68
C ILE A 308 -0.74 -10.08 -8.44
N GLY A 309 -0.68 -10.95 -7.44
CA GLY A 309 0.18 -10.78 -6.28
C GLY A 309 1.64 -10.56 -6.68
N ILE A 310 2.17 -11.39 -7.57
CA ILE A 310 3.54 -11.27 -8.10
C ILE A 310 3.69 -10.00 -8.93
N THR A 311 2.82 -9.82 -9.93
CA THR A 311 2.99 -8.76 -10.95
C THR A 311 2.69 -7.37 -10.42
N TRP A 312 1.84 -7.23 -9.41
CA TRP A 312 1.59 -5.94 -8.76
C TRP A 312 2.87 -5.38 -8.14
N ALA A 313 3.54 -6.15 -7.28
CA ALA A 313 4.77 -5.72 -6.63
C ALA A 313 5.92 -5.50 -7.63
N TYR A 314 6.00 -6.36 -8.65
CA TYR A 314 6.95 -6.23 -9.75
C TYR A 314 6.74 -4.93 -10.54
N THR A 315 5.53 -4.72 -11.05
CA THR A 315 5.24 -3.61 -11.97
C THR A 315 5.30 -2.25 -11.27
N ILE A 316 4.73 -2.12 -10.08
CA ILE A 316 4.75 -0.84 -9.36
C ILE A 316 6.17 -0.40 -9.02
N SER A 317 7.08 -1.32 -8.73
CA SER A 317 8.48 -1.00 -8.46
C SER A 317 9.16 -0.38 -9.67
N TYR A 318 8.95 -0.91 -10.88
CA TYR A 318 9.49 -0.32 -12.10
C TYR A 318 8.83 1.01 -12.46
N LEU A 319 7.52 1.15 -12.27
CA LEU A 319 6.82 2.41 -12.50
C LEU A 319 7.33 3.53 -11.58
N LEU A 320 7.52 3.23 -10.29
CA LEU A 320 8.11 4.18 -9.34
C LEU A 320 9.58 4.46 -9.65
N GLY A 321 10.34 3.44 -10.05
CA GLY A 321 11.72 3.60 -10.51
C GLY A 321 11.83 4.53 -11.71
N LEU A 322 10.89 4.44 -12.67
CA LEU A 322 10.88 5.27 -13.86
C LEU A 322 10.68 6.77 -13.53
N THR A 323 9.92 7.12 -12.49
CA THR A 323 9.76 8.53 -12.07
C THR A 323 11.08 9.16 -11.66
N SER A 324 11.96 8.40 -10.98
CA SER A 324 13.26 8.88 -10.53
C SER A 324 14.25 9.12 -11.67
N ARG A 325 14.04 8.48 -12.83
CA ARG A 325 14.89 8.67 -14.03
C ARG A 325 14.63 10.00 -14.73
N PHE A 326 13.47 10.60 -14.52
CA PHE A 326 13.13 11.90 -15.13
C PHE A 326 13.40 13.09 -14.23
N ASP A 327 13.90 12.86 -13.01
CA ASP A 327 14.21 13.88 -12.03
C ASP A 327 15.49 13.56 -11.24
N ALA A 328 16.53 14.31 -11.49
CA ALA A 328 17.79 14.19 -10.76
C ALA A 328 17.69 14.66 -9.29
N THR A 329 16.64 15.40 -8.91
CA THR A 329 16.49 15.95 -7.55
C THR A 329 15.86 14.98 -6.55
N GLY A 330 15.23 13.89 -7.04
CA GLY A 330 14.47 12.93 -6.23
C GLY A 330 13.14 13.47 -5.68
N GLN A 331 12.74 14.71 -6.02
CA GLN A 331 11.45 15.25 -5.61
C GLN A 331 10.29 14.55 -6.31
N MET A 332 10.50 14.14 -7.55
CA MET A 332 9.47 13.49 -8.36
C MET A 332 9.24 12.04 -7.96
N ALA A 333 10.20 11.39 -7.31
CA ALA A 333 9.96 10.11 -6.67
C ALA A 333 8.88 10.22 -5.57
N ALA A 334 8.85 11.33 -4.81
CA ALA A 334 7.79 11.61 -3.85
C ALA A 334 6.43 11.83 -4.56
N MET A 335 6.42 12.48 -5.73
CA MET A 335 5.21 12.63 -6.55
C MET A 335 4.73 11.30 -7.11
N GLY A 336 5.64 10.39 -7.48
CA GLY A 336 5.32 9.00 -7.83
C GLY A 336 4.62 8.26 -6.70
N GLY A 337 5.15 8.37 -5.49
CA GLY A 337 4.53 7.84 -4.28
C GLY A 337 3.14 8.44 -4.00
N PHE A 338 2.97 9.75 -4.20
CA PHE A 338 1.67 10.41 -4.06
C PHE A 338 0.68 9.94 -5.12
N ALA A 339 1.07 9.90 -6.40
CA ALA A 339 0.22 9.39 -7.49
C ALA A 339 -0.21 7.93 -7.23
N SER A 340 0.71 7.09 -6.73
CA SER A 340 0.41 5.72 -6.32
C SER A 340 -0.67 5.66 -5.23
N LYS A 341 -0.52 6.46 -4.16
CA LYS A 341 -1.50 6.51 -3.07
C LYS A 341 -2.85 7.06 -3.53
N MET A 342 -2.86 8.07 -4.38
CA MET A 342 -4.10 8.61 -4.97
C MET A 342 -4.81 7.56 -5.84
N GLY A 343 -4.06 6.76 -6.61
CA GLY A 343 -4.63 5.64 -7.36
C GLY A 343 -5.24 4.59 -6.42
N LEU A 344 -4.49 4.15 -5.41
CA LEU A 344 -5.01 3.21 -4.39
C LEU A 344 -6.30 3.73 -3.73
N ALA A 345 -6.37 5.02 -3.43
CA ALA A 345 -7.53 5.64 -2.80
C ALA A 345 -8.73 5.73 -3.74
N SER A 346 -8.49 5.99 -5.02
CA SER A 346 -9.56 6.13 -6.02
C SER A 346 -10.17 4.78 -6.42
N GLY A 347 -9.40 3.69 -6.33
CA GLY A 347 -9.84 2.35 -6.72
C GLY A 347 -11.15 1.92 -6.05
N PRO A 348 -11.23 1.84 -4.72
CA PRO A 348 -12.44 1.41 -4.03
C PRO A 348 -13.64 2.32 -4.27
N ALA A 349 -13.43 3.65 -4.43
CA ALA A 349 -14.51 4.59 -4.76
C ALA A 349 -15.08 4.34 -6.17
N ILE A 350 -14.19 4.12 -7.16
CA ILE A 350 -14.60 3.79 -8.53
C ILE A 350 -15.34 2.45 -8.54
N ALA A 351 -14.78 1.44 -7.88
CA ALA A 351 -15.41 0.14 -7.77
C ALA A 351 -16.79 0.23 -7.10
N ALA A 352 -16.90 0.98 -6.01
CA ALA A 352 -18.16 1.22 -5.31
C ALA A 352 -19.24 1.82 -6.22
N ALA A 353 -18.87 2.77 -7.07
CA ALA A 353 -19.77 3.41 -8.02
C ALA A 353 -20.22 2.48 -9.15
N LEU A 354 -19.32 1.58 -9.61
CA LEU A 354 -19.58 0.65 -10.72
C LEU A 354 -20.27 -0.64 -10.27
N LEU A 355 -19.99 -1.11 -9.05
CA LEU A 355 -20.48 -2.39 -8.54
C LEU A 355 -22.01 -2.40 -8.40
N GLY A 356 -22.62 -1.27 -8.01
CA GLY A 356 -24.03 -1.25 -7.67
C GLY A 356 -24.35 -2.31 -6.62
N GLU A 357 -25.32 -3.17 -6.91
CA GLU A 357 -25.61 -4.28 -6.01
C GLU A 357 -24.60 -5.42 -6.12
N ASN A 358 -24.22 -5.88 -7.33
CA ASN A 358 -23.28 -6.99 -7.51
C ASN A 358 -22.68 -7.09 -8.93
N ASN A 359 -22.41 -5.99 -9.61
CA ASN A 359 -21.89 -6.04 -10.97
C ASN A 359 -20.35 -6.20 -11.01
N TYR A 360 -19.86 -7.35 -10.52
CA TYR A 360 -18.43 -7.65 -10.49
C TYR A 360 -17.78 -7.73 -11.87
N SER A 361 -18.54 -8.14 -12.89
CA SER A 361 -18.03 -8.17 -14.27
C SER A 361 -17.71 -6.75 -14.78
N LEU A 362 -18.54 -5.76 -14.45
CA LEU A 362 -18.29 -4.36 -14.85
C LEU A 362 -17.03 -3.80 -14.21
N ILE A 363 -16.81 -4.08 -12.91
CA ILE A 363 -15.57 -3.64 -12.23
C ILE A 363 -14.36 -4.30 -12.87
N THR A 364 -14.44 -5.59 -13.18
CA THR A 364 -13.34 -6.34 -13.79
C THR A 364 -13.00 -5.76 -15.17
N TRP A 365 -13.99 -5.47 -16.02
CA TRP A 365 -13.76 -4.82 -17.31
C TRP A 365 -13.21 -3.40 -17.17
N ALA A 366 -13.70 -2.63 -16.20
CA ALA A 366 -13.17 -1.29 -15.91
C ALA A 366 -11.70 -1.36 -15.45
N ALA A 367 -11.34 -2.35 -14.63
CA ALA A 367 -9.97 -2.56 -14.19
C ALA A 367 -9.07 -2.96 -15.37
N VAL A 368 -9.52 -3.89 -16.23
CA VAL A 368 -8.78 -4.24 -17.47
C VAL A 368 -8.57 -3.01 -18.35
N ALA A 369 -9.61 -2.20 -18.59
CA ALA A 369 -9.50 -0.98 -19.38
C ALA A 369 -8.50 0.02 -18.76
N GLY A 370 -8.54 0.22 -17.43
CA GLY A 370 -7.60 1.07 -16.70
C GLY A 370 -6.16 0.59 -16.81
N LEU A 371 -5.93 -0.72 -16.72
CA LEU A 371 -4.60 -1.32 -16.88
C LEU A 371 -4.09 -1.20 -18.33
N VAL A 372 -4.94 -1.43 -19.32
CA VAL A 372 -4.58 -1.24 -20.74
C VAL A 372 -4.22 0.21 -21.01
N LEU A 373 -5.01 1.17 -20.50
CA LEU A 373 -4.71 2.59 -20.65
C LEU A 373 -3.39 2.96 -19.96
N SER A 374 -3.16 2.46 -18.75
CA SER A 374 -1.89 2.63 -18.03
C SER A 374 -0.70 2.11 -18.85
N LEU A 375 -0.84 0.91 -19.45
CA LEU A 375 0.18 0.32 -20.33
C LEU A 375 0.46 1.19 -21.53
N LEU A 376 -0.56 1.64 -22.25
CA LEU A 376 -0.39 2.49 -23.44
C LEU A 376 0.31 3.81 -23.12
N ILE A 377 -0.03 4.42 -22.00
CA ILE A 377 0.56 5.69 -21.55
C ILE A 377 2.04 5.51 -21.21
N VAL A 378 2.42 4.41 -20.56
CA VAL A 378 3.79 4.21 -20.08
C VAL A 378 4.77 3.81 -21.20
N ILE A 379 4.29 3.37 -22.36
CA ILE A 379 5.15 2.98 -23.51
C ILE A 379 6.09 4.13 -23.89
N TYR A 380 5.58 5.35 -24.02
CA TYR A 380 6.38 6.50 -24.45
C TYR A 380 7.50 6.83 -23.43
N PRO A 381 7.23 7.06 -22.12
CA PRO A 381 8.29 7.34 -21.15
C PRO A 381 9.29 6.18 -20.99
N ALA A 382 8.82 4.92 -21.03
CA ALA A 382 9.71 3.76 -20.94
C ALA A 382 10.64 3.66 -22.15
N THR A 383 10.10 3.84 -23.38
CA THR A 383 10.92 3.84 -24.61
C THR A 383 11.92 4.99 -24.62
N LEU A 384 11.53 6.17 -24.14
CA LEU A 384 12.44 7.32 -24.05
C LEU A 384 13.59 7.05 -23.10
N GLN A 385 13.30 6.39 -21.96
CA GLN A 385 14.33 6.02 -20.99
C GLN A 385 15.32 4.98 -21.53
N ASP A 386 14.84 4.00 -22.31
CA ASP A 386 15.69 2.95 -22.89
C ASP A 386 16.58 3.44 -24.03
N ARG A 387 16.32 4.64 -24.58
CA ARG A 387 17.13 5.29 -25.62
C ARG A 387 18.19 6.26 -25.07
N THR A 388 18.12 6.61 -23.78
CA THR A 388 19.03 7.54 -23.10
C THR A 388 20.02 6.81 -22.23
#